data_2b704a5d4f7d72c72d89a67dc455f96e
#
_entry.id   2b704a5d4f7d72c72d89a67dc455f96e
#
_cell.length_a   1.000
_cell.length_b   1.000
_cell.length_c   1.000
_cell.angle_alpha   90.00
_cell.angle_beta   90.00
_cell.angle_gamma   90.00
#
_symmetry.space_group_name_H-M   'P 1'
#
loop_
_entity.id
_entity.type
_entity.pdbx_description
1 polymer ?
#
loop_
_entity_poly.entity_id
_entity_poly.type
_entity_poly.pdbx_seq_one_letter_code
_entity_poly.pdbx_strand_id
1 'polypeptide(L)'
;MQILVTGGTGFIGRSLCTRLLAEGHDPIVLTRRPGRNPQPGVRSVAALDEVGPVQAVVNLAGEPLMDGRWTDERKQALRDSRIGTTQALLAWMVGLPERPRVLVSGSAIGWYGPRDSAPLDETASPGHDFAAMLCRHWEAEALKAEDLGVRTCVLRTGIVLEREGGALQKMLPPFRMGLGGPMGDGRQWMSWIHREDLVGMILWLLTRDQARGAYNGTAPGTVTNRTFATTLGEVLHRPARLTTPAFALKLGFGEMSGLLLTGQNVQPAHALAEGFVFQYPSLEGALQAIVGAPDR
;
A
#
# COMPACT_ATOMS: atom_id res chain seq x y z
N MET A 1 9.31 20.57 -5.37
CA MET A 1 7.85 20.74 -5.17
C MET A 1 7.56 20.67 -3.69
N GLN A 2 6.61 21.49 -3.21
CA GLN A 2 5.98 21.23 -1.92
C GLN A 2 4.89 20.17 -2.08
N ILE A 3 4.93 19.13 -1.26
CA ILE A 3 4.06 17.96 -1.39
C ILE A 3 3.43 17.66 -0.04
N LEU A 4 2.10 17.73 0.04
CA LEU A 4 1.37 17.28 1.21
C LEU A 4 1.30 15.76 1.23
N VAL A 5 1.71 15.14 2.34
CA VAL A 5 1.66 13.69 2.55
C VAL A 5 0.79 13.38 3.77
N THR A 6 -0.36 12.75 3.57
CA THR A 6 -1.09 12.12 4.67
C THR A 6 -0.55 10.70 4.90
N GLY A 7 -0.59 10.21 6.12
CA GLY A 7 0.05 8.91 6.43
C GLY A 7 1.59 8.93 6.35
N GLY A 8 2.22 10.12 6.28
CA GLY A 8 3.67 10.30 6.16
C GLY A 8 4.48 9.74 7.34
N THR A 9 3.86 9.54 8.50
CA THR A 9 4.49 8.89 9.66
C THR A 9 4.41 7.36 9.64
N GLY A 10 3.70 6.79 8.67
CA GLY A 10 3.49 5.35 8.52
C GLY A 10 4.65 4.64 7.80
N PHE A 11 4.51 3.33 7.63
CA PHE A 11 5.51 2.44 7.05
C PHE A 11 5.97 2.84 5.63
N ILE A 12 5.02 3.15 4.74
CA ILE A 12 5.33 3.61 3.37
C ILE A 12 5.69 5.11 3.39
N GLY A 13 4.91 5.91 4.13
CA GLY A 13 5.03 7.35 4.13
C GLY A 13 6.39 7.88 4.59
N ARG A 14 7.00 7.24 5.59
CA ARG A 14 8.36 7.62 6.04
C ARG A 14 9.40 7.42 4.95
N SER A 15 9.38 6.27 4.27
CA SER A 15 10.28 6.00 3.15
C SER A 15 10.04 6.98 1.99
N LEU A 16 8.77 7.27 1.70
CA LEU A 16 8.42 8.28 0.70
C LEU A 16 8.97 9.66 1.07
N CYS A 17 8.79 10.13 2.30
CA CYS A 17 9.32 11.44 2.72
C CYS A 17 10.85 11.49 2.64
N THR A 18 11.55 10.43 3.03
CA THR A 18 13.02 10.34 2.87
C THR A 18 13.42 10.49 1.41
N ARG A 19 12.73 9.78 0.52
CA ARG A 19 13.03 9.80 -0.91
C ARG A 19 12.70 11.16 -1.55
N LEU A 20 11.57 11.76 -1.17
CA LEU A 20 11.18 13.10 -1.62
C LEU A 20 12.24 14.15 -1.26
N LEU A 21 12.76 14.13 -0.02
CA LEU A 21 13.85 15.02 0.40
C LEU A 21 15.12 14.79 -0.42
N ALA A 22 15.49 13.53 -0.65
CA ALA A 22 16.68 13.18 -1.44
C ALA A 22 16.59 13.66 -2.89
N GLU A 23 15.38 13.78 -3.43
CA GLU A 23 15.11 14.29 -4.78
C GLU A 23 14.85 15.81 -4.80
N GLY A 24 15.10 16.52 -3.69
CA GLY A 24 14.98 17.99 -3.61
C GLY A 24 13.52 18.48 -3.53
N HIS A 25 12.60 17.65 -3.08
CA HIS A 25 11.24 18.04 -2.79
C HIS A 25 11.07 18.41 -1.32
N ASP A 26 9.99 19.13 -0.99
CA ASP A 26 9.67 19.61 0.34
C ASP A 26 8.37 18.91 0.85
N PRO A 27 8.48 17.76 1.55
CA PRO A 27 7.33 17.05 2.07
C PRO A 27 6.78 17.71 3.34
N ILE A 28 5.46 17.92 3.36
CA ILE A 28 4.69 18.37 4.52
C ILE A 28 3.80 17.22 4.96
N VAL A 29 3.97 16.74 6.18
CA VAL A 29 3.22 15.60 6.70
C VAL A 29 2.05 16.06 7.56
N LEU A 30 0.83 15.74 7.13
CA LEU A 30 -0.36 15.88 7.97
C LEU A 30 -0.43 14.69 8.95
N THR A 31 -0.42 14.98 10.25
CA THR A 31 -0.43 13.95 11.30
C THR A 31 -1.18 14.41 12.54
N ARG A 32 -1.93 13.52 13.16
CA ARG A 32 -2.64 13.77 14.44
C ARG A 32 -1.69 14.09 15.61
N ARG A 33 -0.39 13.83 15.47
CA ARG A 33 0.63 13.99 16.53
C ARG A 33 1.90 14.61 15.97
N PRO A 34 1.89 15.91 15.62
CA PRO A 34 3.11 16.62 15.20
C PRO A 34 4.19 16.49 16.27
N GLY A 35 5.44 16.33 15.85
CA GLY A 35 6.58 16.18 16.76
C GLY A 35 6.78 14.80 17.38
N ARG A 36 5.85 13.86 17.24
CA ARG A 36 6.08 12.47 17.62
C ARG A 36 6.86 11.74 16.53
N ASN A 37 8.09 11.28 16.85
CA ASN A 37 9.02 10.67 15.90
C ASN A 37 9.28 11.55 14.67
N PRO A 38 9.82 12.77 14.85
CA PRO A 38 10.07 13.69 13.76
C PRO A 38 11.08 13.07 12.79
N GLN A 39 10.85 13.32 11.51
CA GLN A 39 11.80 12.96 10.47
C GLN A 39 12.59 14.22 10.10
N PRO A 40 13.94 14.22 10.17
CA PRO A 40 14.74 15.39 9.84
C PRO A 40 14.40 15.93 8.44
N GLY A 41 14.24 17.25 8.33
CA GLY A 41 13.89 17.90 7.06
C GLY A 41 12.40 17.81 6.66
N VAL A 42 11.55 17.10 7.42
CA VAL A 42 10.12 16.99 7.15
C VAL A 42 9.33 17.90 8.08
N ARG A 43 8.59 18.84 7.51
CA ARG A 43 7.62 19.64 8.26
C ARG A 43 6.40 18.77 8.60
N SER A 44 5.93 18.85 9.85
CA SER A 44 4.71 18.17 10.29
C SER A 44 3.69 19.18 10.78
N VAL A 45 2.43 19.01 10.39
CA VAL A 45 1.29 19.85 10.76
C VAL A 45 0.15 19.00 11.32
N ALA A 46 -0.68 19.60 12.19
CA ALA A 46 -1.83 18.92 12.78
C ALA A 46 -3.11 19.10 11.97
N ALA A 47 -3.23 20.21 11.24
CA ALA A 47 -4.43 20.59 10.52
C ALA A 47 -4.11 21.08 9.10
N LEU A 48 -5.09 21.00 8.20
CA LEU A 48 -4.92 21.37 6.79
C LEU A 48 -4.76 22.88 6.57
N ASP A 49 -5.27 23.70 7.44
CA ASP A 49 -5.12 25.17 7.42
C ASP A 49 -3.68 25.63 7.69
N GLU A 50 -2.87 24.80 8.32
CA GLU A 50 -1.45 25.04 8.55
C GLU A 50 -0.57 24.71 7.31
N VAL A 51 -1.13 24.03 6.26
CA VAL A 51 -0.32 23.49 5.16
C VAL A 51 0.16 24.59 4.21
N GLY A 52 -0.71 25.52 3.84
CA GLY A 52 -0.45 26.48 2.77
C GLY A 52 -0.55 25.87 1.36
N PRO A 53 -0.17 26.62 0.31
CA PRO A 53 -0.19 26.13 -1.08
C PRO A 53 0.80 24.98 -1.31
N VAL A 54 0.36 23.93 -2.00
CA VAL A 54 1.22 22.79 -2.39
C VAL A 54 1.00 22.45 -3.86
N GLN A 55 2.02 21.89 -4.51
CA GLN A 55 1.93 21.49 -5.91
C GLN A 55 1.36 20.08 -6.10
N ALA A 56 1.46 19.22 -5.05
CA ALA A 56 0.98 17.84 -5.12
C ALA A 56 0.50 17.35 -3.76
N VAL A 57 -0.37 16.34 -3.79
CA VAL A 57 -0.86 15.65 -2.59
C VAL A 57 -0.67 14.15 -2.76
N VAL A 58 -0.11 13.50 -1.73
CA VAL A 58 -0.04 12.04 -1.61
C VAL A 58 -0.85 11.61 -0.40
N ASN A 59 -1.96 10.90 -0.64
CA ASN A 59 -2.87 10.45 0.39
C ASN A 59 -2.66 8.97 0.71
N LEU A 60 -1.84 8.69 1.74
CA LEU A 60 -1.56 7.33 2.24
C LEU A 60 -2.20 7.09 3.62
N ALA A 61 -3.07 7.97 4.07
CA ALA A 61 -3.73 7.82 5.37
C ALA A 61 -4.65 6.60 5.38
N GLY A 62 -4.58 5.83 6.46
CA GLY A 62 -5.44 4.67 6.67
C GLY A 62 -5.02 3.88 7.91
N GLU A 63 -5.99 3.51 8.73
CA GLU A 63 -5.76 2.59 9.84
C GLU A 63 -5.32 1.21 9.30
N PRO A 64 -4.39 0.50 9.96
CA PRO A 64 -3.93 -0.82 9.52
C PRO A 64 -5.08 -1.82 9.46
N LEU A 65 -5.23 -2.52 8.33
CA LEU A 65 -6.30 -3.51 8.12
C LEU A 65 -6.17 -4.74 9.03
N MET A 66 -4.92 -5.11 9.36
CA MET A 66 -4.57 -6.35 10.07
C MET A 66 -4.40 -6.15 11.60
N ASP A 67 -4.81 -5.02 12.15
CA ASP A 67 -4.75 -4.74 13.58
C ASP A 67 -6.12 -4.97 14.23
N GLY A 68 -6.34 -6.18 14.75
CA GLY A 68 -7.56 -6.60 15.42
C GLY A 68 -8.63 -7.17 14.48
N ARG A 69 -9.67 -7.77 15.08
CA ARG A 69 -10.80 -8.34 14.33
C ARG A 69 -11.67 -7.24 13.73
N TRP A 70 -12.31 -7.53 12.62
CA TRP A 70 -13.24 -6.60 11.96
C TRP A 70 -14.61 -6.60 12.64
N THR A 71 -14.73 -5.86 13.75
CA THR A 71 -16.02 -5.46 14.34
C THR A 71 -16.61 -4.31 13.53
N ASP A 72 -17.87 -3.96 13.78
CA ASP A 72 -18.51 -2.83 13.10
C ASP A 72 -17.81 -1.51 13.41
N GLU A 73 -17.38 -1.31 14.66
CA GLU A 73 -16.59 -0.14 15.08
C GLU A 73 -15.24 -0.09 14.34
N ARG A 74 -14.58 -1.26 14.20
CA ARG A 74 -13.31 -1.33 13.46
C ARG A 74 -13.51 -1.06 11.98
N LYS A 75 -14.56 -1.62 11.36
CA LYS A 75 -14.93 -1.33 9.97
C LYS A 75 -15.23 0.15 9.77
N GLN A 76 -15.90 0.81 10.73
CA GLN A 76 -16.17 2.24 10.66
C GLN A 76 -14.85 3.04 10.75
N ALA A 77 -13.96 2.74 11.70
CA ALA A 77 -12.65 3.38 11.79
C ALA A 77 -11.81 3.22 10.51
N LEU A 78 -11.89 2.04 9.85
CA LEU A 78 -11.23 1.80 8.56
C LEU A 78 -11.80 2.68 7.44
N ARG A 79 -13.13 2.94 7.43
CA ARG A 79 -13.76 3.87 6.49
C ARG A 79 -13.38 5.31 6.76
N ASP A 80 -13.50 5.75 8.00
CA ASP A 80 -13.25 7.14 8.41
C ASP A 80 -11.80 7.54 8.15
N SER A 81 -10.85 6.65 8.45
CA SER A 81 -9.43 6.90 8.23
C SER A 81 -9.04 7.05 6.76
N ARG A 82 -9.86 6.59 5.82
CA ARG A 82 -9.62 6.64 4.37
C ARG A 82 -10.55 7.62 3.69
N ILE A 83 -11.84 7.34 3.74
CA ILE A 83 -12.88 8.14 3.05
C ILE A 83 -12.99 9.50 3.71
N GLY A 84 -13.12 9.57 5.04
CA GLY A 84 -13.19 10.84 5.78
C GLY A 84 -11.95 11.71 5.59
N THR A 85 -10.75 11.12 5.61
CA THR A 85 -9.51 11.87 5.31
C THR A 85 -9.51 12.40 3.87
N THR A 86 -9.95 11.61 2.90
CA THR A 86 -10.04 12.04 1.50
C THR A 86 -11.05 13.18 1.33
N GLN A 87 -12.21 13.10 1.97
CA GLN A 87 -13.21 14.16 1.98
C GLN A 87 -12.65 15.46 2.57
N ALA A 88 -11.93 15.38 3.68
CA ALA A 88 -11.28 16.54 4.29
C ALA A 88 -10.24 17.18 3.36
N LEU A 89 -9.44 16.37 2.65
CA LEU A 89 -8.50 16.86 1.64
C LEU A 89 -9.21 17.57 0.49
N LEU A 90 -10.31 17.01 -0.03
CA LEU A 90 -11.07 17.63 -1.12
C LEU A 90 -11.69 18.97 -0.68
N ALA A 91 -12.30 19.00 0.51
CA ALA A 91 -12.86 20.24 1.07
C ALA A 91 -11.79 21.32 1.24
N TRP A 92 -10.60 20.95 1.70
CA TRP A 92 -9.45 21.86 1.79
C TRP A 92 -9.01 22.35 0.41
N MET A 93 -8.90 21.47 -0.60
CA MET A 93 -8.53 21.86 -1.96
C MET A 93 -9.50 22.85 -2.60
N VAL A 94 -10.80 22.75 -2.29
CA VAL A 94 -11.81 23.69 -2.78
C VAL A 94 -11.54 25.11 -2.27
N GLY A 95 -11.06 25.25 -1.04
CA GLY A 95 -10.75 26.56 -0.42
C GLY A 95 -9.42 27.16 -0.83
N LEU A 96 -8.56 26.44 -1.58
CA LEU A 96 -7.25 26.95 -1.96
C LEU A 96 -7.34 27.95 -3.14
N PRO A 97 -6.57 29.05 -3.12
CA PRO A 97 -6.46 29.96 -4.26
C PRO A 97 -5.79 29.28 -5.47
N GLU A 98 -4.81 28.43 -5.21
CA GLU A 98 -4.14 27.59 -6.21
C GLU A 98 -4.25 26.13 -5.76
N ARG A 99 -4.88 25.31 -6.58
CA ARG A 99 -5.05 23.88 -6.30
C ARG A 99 -3.81 23.10 -6.66
N PRO A 100 -3.52 21.98 -5.98
CA PRO A 100 -2.46 21.07 -6.38
C PRO A 100 -2.70 20.55 -7.80
N ARG A 101 -1.61 20.29 -8.53
CA ARG A 101 -1.70 19.77 -9.90
C ARG A 101 -2.06 18.30 -9.94
N VAL A 102 -1.70 17.56 -8.89
CA VAL A 102 -1.87 16.11 -8.82
C VAL A 102 -2.21 15.63 -7.42
N LEU A 103 -3.13 14.65 -7.35
CA LEU A 103 -3.42 13.81 -6.20
C LEU A 103 -3.03 12.36 -6.53
N VAL A 104 -2.10 11.79 -5.76
CA VAL A 104 -1.88 10.35 -5.73
C VAL A 104 -2.53 9.80 -4.47
N SER A 105 -3.65 9.09 -4.63
CA SER A 105 -4.40 8.52 -3.51
C SER A 105 -4.14 7.03 -3.38
N GLY A 106 -3.87 6.56 -2.16
CA GLY A 106 -3.83 5.15 -1.87
C GLY A 106 -5.16 4.47 -2.17
N SER A 107 -5.06 3.22 -2.52
CA SER A 107 -6.09 2.19 -2.59
C SER A 107 -5.41 0.85 -2.28
N ALA A 108 -6.06 -0.27 -2.51
CA ALA A 108 -5.46 -1.59 -2.31
C ALA A 108 -5.99 -2.60 -3.33
N ILE A 109 -5.22 -3.68 -3.57
CA ILE A 109 -5.65 -4.82 -4.39
C ILE A 109 -6.91 -5.51 -3.82
N GLY A 110 -7.29 -5.20 -2.57
CA GLY A 110 -8.59 -5.55 -2.03
C GLY A 110 -9.77 -5.11 -2.89
N TRP A 111 -9.59 -4.11 -3.76
CA TRP A 111 -10.55 -3.73 -4.81
C TRP A 111 -11.14 -4.92 -5.55
N TYR A 112 -10.30 -5.89 -5.89
CA TYR A 112 -10.71 -7.03 -6.72
C TYR A 112 -11.49 -8.09 -5.94
N GLY A 113 -11.42 -8.10 -4.59
CA GLY A 113 -11.97 -9.18 -3.77
C GLY A 113 -11.28 -10.53 -4.04
N PRO A 114 -11.78 -11.62 -3.45
CA PRO A 114 -11.28 -12.96 -3.74
C PRO A 114 -11.49 -13.32 -5.22
N ARG A 115 -10.44 -13.82 -5.87
CA ARG A 115 -10.46 -14.23 -7.28
C ARG A 115 -9.80 -15.60 -7.46
N ASP A 116 -10.03 -16.19 -8.62
CA ASP A 116 -9.31 -17.36 -9.11
C ASP A 116 -7.88 -17.01 -9.58
N SER A 117 -7.27 -17.89 -10.38
CA SER A 117 -5.91 -17.72 -10.87
C SER A 117 -5.78 -16.78 -12.08
N ALA A 118 -6.87 -16.30 -12.66
CA ALA A 118 -6.82 -15.43 -13.82
C ALA A 118 -6.08 -14.13 -13.51
N PRO A 119 -5.17 -13.66 -14.37
CA PRO A 119 -4.52 -12.36 -14.19
C PRO A 119 -5.55 -11.23 -14.21
N LEU A 120 -5.37 -10.27 -13.30
CA LEU A 120 -6.22 -9.09 -13.15
C LEU A 120 -5.40 -7.84 -13.42
N ASP A 121 -5.82 -7.05 -14.38
CA ASP A 121 -5.31 -5.71 -14.63
C ASP A 121 -6.21 -4.63 -14.01
N GLU A 122 -5.89 -3.37 -14.25
CA GLU A 122 -6.62 -2.23 -13.71
C GLU A 122 -8.05 -2.09 -14.22
N THR A 123 -8.38 -2.73 -15.35
CA THR A 123 -9.72 -2.73 -15.97
C THR A 123 -10.68 -3.74 -15.35
N ALA A 124 -10.14 -4.71 -14.58
CA ALA A 124 -10.94 -5.74 -13.95
C ALA A 124 -11.95 -5.17 -12.94
N SER A 125 -13.16 -5.75 -12.96
CA SER A 125 -14.26 -5.31 -12.09
C SER A 125 -13.96 -5.50 -10.60
N PRO A 126 -14.53 -4.65 -9.72
CA PRO A 126 -14.36 -4.79 -8.28
C PRO A 126 -15.04 -6.06 -7.74
N GLY A 127 -14.55 -6.51 -6.59
CA GLY A 127 -15.22 -7.52 -5.77
C GLY A 127 -16.41 -6.98 -4.98
N HIS A 128 -16.96 -7.84 -4.10
CA HIS A 128 -18.19 -7.54 -3.36
C HIS A 128 -18.02 -7.66 -1.84
N ASP A 129 -16.86 -8.08 -1.35
CA ASP A 129 -16.57 -8.18 0.07
C ASP A 129 -16.33 -6.80 0.72
N PHE A 130 -16.14 -6.78 2.04
CA PHE A 130 -15.91 -5.53 2.78
C PHE A 130 -14.67 -4.77 2.26
N ALA A 131 -13.57 -5.46 1.95
CA ALA A 131 -12.34 -4.83 1.48
C ALA A 131 -12.55 -4.17 0.09
N ALA A 132 -13.25 -4.86 -0.81
CA ALA A 132 -13.57 -4.34 -2.13
C ALA A 132 -14.51 -3.12 -2.06
N MET A 133 -15.55 -3.19 -1.22
CA MET A 133 -16.47 -2.06 -1.01
C MET A 133 -15.75 -0.85 -0.40
N LEU A 134 -14.84 -1.07 0.55
CA LEU A 134 -14.02 -0.01 1.14
C LEU A 134 -13.15 0.68 0.06
N CYS A 135 -12.44 -0.11 -0.77
CA CYS A 135 -11.63 0.43 -1.86
C CYS A 135 -12.49 1.20 -2.89
N ARG A 136 -13.65 0.66 -3.29
CA ARG A 136 -14.57 1.34 -4.21
C ARG A 136 -15.00 2.72 -3.72
N HIS A 137 -15.42 2.83 -2.47
CA HIS A 137 -15.83 4.11 -1.90
C HIS A 137 -14.65 5.06 -1.76
N TRP A 138 -13.48 4.55 -1.38
CA TRP A 138 -12.26 5.35 -1.25
C TRP A 138 -11.80 5.90 -2.59
N GLU A 139 -11.73 5.05 -3.64
CA GLU A 139 -11.38 5.50 -5.00
C GLU A 139 -12.40 6.47 -5.57
N ALA A 140 -13.70 6.19 -5.41
CA ALA A 140 -14.77 7.09 -5.87
C ALA A 140 -14.68 8.47 -5.20
N GLU A 141 -14.30 8.53 -3.91
CA GLU A 141 -14.10 9.80 -3.23
C GLU A 141 -12.87 10.54 -3.78
N ALA A 142 -11.73 9.83 -3.95
CA ALA A 142 -10.49 10.44 -4.45
C ALA A 142 -10.66 11.02 -5.88
N LEU A 143 -11.37 10.31 -6.74
CA LEU A 143 -11.60 10.72 -8.14
C LEU A 143 -12.41 12.01 -8.28
N LYS A 144 -13.18 12.43 -7.25
CA LYS A 144 -13.86 13.74 -7.26
C LYS A 144 -12.88 14.93 -7.33
N ALA A 145 -11.58 14.71 -7.05
CA ALA A 145 -10.56 15.74 -7.24
C ALA A 145 -10.44 16.17 -8.72
N GLU A 146 -10.83 15.31 -9.66
CA GLU A 146 -10.83 15.63 -11.09
C GLU A 146 -11.85 16.74 -11.44
N ASP A 147 -12.98 16.80 -10.73
CA ASP A 147 -13.98 17.87 -10.85
C ASP A 147 -13.41 19.24 -10.42
N LEU A 148 -12.33 19.20 -9.62
CA LEU A 148 -11.59 20.40 -9.19
C LEU A 148 -10.43 20.76 -10.16
N GLY A 149 -10.25 20.02 -11.25
CA GLY A 149 -9.13 20.17 -12.18
C GLY A 149 -7.83 19.56 -11.68
N VAL A 150 -7.84 18.75 -10.62
CA VAL A 150 -6.68 18.08 -10.06
C VAL A 150 -6.52 16.70 -10.72
N ARG A 151 -5.38 16.46 -11.39
CA ARG A 151 -5.06 15.16 -11.97
C ARG A 151 -5.00 14.10 -10.87
N THR A 152 -5.73 13.02 -11.01
CA THR A 152 -5.87 12.02 -9.94
C THR A 152 -5.38 10.65 -10.39
N CYS A 153 -4.49 10.05 -9.58
CA CYS A 153 -4.08 8.66 -9.69
C CYS A 153 -4.48 7.91 -8.41
N VAL A 154 -5.07 6.73 -8.55
CA VAL A 154 -5.36 5.84 -7.42
C VAL A 154 -4.43 4.62 -7.48
N LEU A 155 -3.71 4.35 -6.39
CA LEU A 155 -2.69 3.32 -6.33
C LEU A 155 -3.19 2.12 -5.54
N ARG A 156 -3.62 1.06 -6.24
CA ARG A 156 -4.08 -0.21 -5.67
C ARG A 156 -2.90 -1.03 -5.17
N THR A 157 -2.47 -0.75 -3.96
CA THR A 157 -1.27 -1.31 -3.36
C THR A 157 -1.46 -2.79 -3.00
N GLY A 158 -0.49 -3.62 -3.40
CA GLY A 158 -0.36 -5.02 -3.03
C GLY A 158 0.27 -5.23 -1.65
N ILE A 159 0.80 -6.42 -1.41
CA ILE A 159 1.52 -6.75 -0.17
C ILE A 159 2.90 -6.10 -0.22
N VAL A 160 3.09 -5.03 0.53
CA VAL A 160 4.37 -4.32 0.55
C VAL A 160 5.39 -5.08 1.38
N LEU A 161 6.52 -5.43 0.77
CA LEU A 161 7.59 -6.18 1.38
C LEU A 161 8.70 -5.25 1.85
N GLU A 162 9.04 -5.39 3.14
CA GLU A 162 10.20 -4.78 3.79
C GLU A 162 10.40 -5.43 5.16
N ARG A 163 11.64 -5.38 5.69
CA ARG A 163 12.01 -5.98 6.98
C ARG A 163 11.31 -5.30 8.16
N GLU A 164 11.25 -3.97 8.15
CA GLU A 164 10.87 -3.15 9.31
C GLU A 164 9.36 -2.85 9.37
N GLY A 165 8.55 -3.48 8.53
CA GLY A 165 7.12 -3.21 8.52
C GLY A 165 6.31 -4.13 7.62
N GLY A 166 4.99 -3.90 7.61
CA GLY A 166 4.07 -4.65 6.79
C GLY A 166 3.94 -6.14 7.16
N ALA A 167 3.58 -6.95 6.17
CA ALA A 167 3.34 -8.38 6.38
C ALA A 167 4.64 -9.15 6.67
N LEU A 168 5.74 -8.80 5.99
CA LEU A 168 7.00 -9.54 6.09
C LEU A 168 7.59 -9.46 7.50
N GLN A 169 7.50 -8.32 8.18
CA GLN A 169 7.95 -8.17 9.57
C GLN A 169 7.31 -9.21 10.50
N LYS A 170 6.02 -9.50 10.30
CA LYS A 170 5.28 -10.50 11.10
C LYS A 170 5.62 -11.93 10.70
N MET A 171 6.02 -12.14 9.45
CA MET A 171 6.38 -13.47 8.92
C MET A 171 7.83 -13.88 9.27
N LEU A 172 8.77 -12.96 9.31
CA LEU A 172 10.19 -13.25 9.51
C LEU A 172 10.50 -14.05 10.79
N PRO A 173 9.95 -13.75 12.00
CA PRO A 173 10.32 -14.49 13.22
C PRO A 173 10.05 -15.99 13.12
N PRO A 174 8.86 -16.51 12.78
CA PRO A 174 8.64 -17.94 12.65
C PRO A 174 9.49 -18.56 11.53
N PHE A 175 9.71 -17.88 10.41
CA PHE A 175 10.55 -18.40 9.33
C PHE A 175 12.02 -18.53 9.77
N ARG A 176 12.58 -17.55 10.47
CA ARG A 176 13.95 -17.62 11.04
C ARG A 176 14.15 -18.77 12.02
N MET A 177 13.11 -19.15 12.73
CA MET A 177 13.10 -20.32 13.63
C MET A 177 12.89 -21.66 12.90
N GLY A 178 12.68 -21.66 11.56
CA GLY A 178 12.37 -22.87 10.80
C GLY A 178 10.94 -23.37 10.99
N LEU A 179 10.08 -22.56 11.62
CA LEU A 179 8.67 -22.87 11.88
C LEU A 179 7.73 -22.23 10.83
N GLY A 180 8.27 -21.63 9.78
CA GLY A 180 7.52 -21.02 8.69
C GLY A 180 6.95 -22.04 7.72
N GLY A 181 5.97 -21.58 6.94
CA GLY A 181 5.38 -22.37 5.87
C GLY A 181 4.12 -21.73 5.27
N PRO A 182 3.44 -22.44 4.35
CA PRO A 182 2.25 -21.95 3.70
C PRO A 182 1.07 -21.78 4.67
N MET A 183 0.15 -20.87 4.35
CA MET A 183 -1.12 -20.68 5.03
C MET A 183 -2.23 -21.41 4.27
N GLY A 184 -3.07 -22.19 4.98
CA GLY A 184 -4.13 -22.98 4.35
C GLY A 184 -3.55 -24.01 3.35
N ASP A 185 -4.11 -24.07 2.14
CA ASP A 185 -3.59 -24.92 1.07
C ASP A 185 -2.42 -24.28 0.28
N GLY A 186 -2.14 -22.99 0.54
CA GLY A 186 -1.06 -22.25 -0.08
C GLY A 186 -1.27 -21.91 -1.56
N ARG A 187 -2.49 -22.08 -2.09
CA ARG A 187 -2.81 -21.80 -3.51
C ARG A 187 -3.20 -20.36 -3.77
N GLN A 188 -3.59 -19.62 -2.73
CA GLN A 188 -3.97 -18.22 -2.87
C GLN A 188 -2.80 -17.39 -3.41
N TRP A 189 -3.12 -16.48 -4.32
CA TRP A 189 -2.15 -15.58 -4.92
C TRP A 189 -1.72 -14.48 -3.94
N MET A 190 -0.44 -14.14 -3.99
CA MET A 190 0.17 -13.04 -3.26
C MET A 190 0.74 -12.05 -4.28
N SER A 191 0.00 -10.98 -4.52
CA SER A 191 0.45 -9.86 -5.33
C SER A 191 1.21 -8.90 -4.42
N TRP A 192 2.50 -8.93 -4.51
CA TRP A 192 3.46 -8.23 -3.65
C TRP A 192 4.17 -7.11 -4.42
N ILE A 193 4.80 -6.20 -3.68
CA ILE A 193 5.72 -5.18 -4.21
C ILE A 193 6.81 -4.89 -3.18
N HIS A 194 8.04 -4.64 -3.64
CA HIS A 194 9.10 -4.11 -2.79
C HIS A 194 8.77 -2.65 -2.41
N ARG A 195 9.05 -2.24 -1.16
CA ARG A 195 8.74 -0.87 -0.69
C ARG A 195 9.37 0.21 -1.57
N GLU A 196 10.62 0.02 -2.00
CA GLU A 196 11.31 0.99 -2.87
C GLU A 196 10.64 1.14 -4.24
N ASP A 197 10.14 0.05 -4.82
CA ASP A 197 9.38 0.11 -6.07
C ASP A 197 8.04 0.83 -5.89
N LEU A 198 7.36 0.62 -4.77
CA LEU A 198 6.11 1.35 -4.48
C LEU A 198 6.36 2.85 -4.31
N VAL A 199 7.42 3.21 -3.58
CA VAL A 199 7.83 4.62 -3.41
C VAL A 199 8.23 5.22 -4.76
N GLY A 200 9.01 4.49 -5.55
CA GLY A 200 9.37 4.88 -6.92
C GLY A 200 8.15 5.11 -7.81
N MET A 201 7.14 4.23 -7.71
CA MET A 201 5.89 4.36 -8.46
C MET A 201 5.10 5.61 -8.02
N ILE A 202 5.04 5.93 -6.74
CA ILE A 202 4.40 7.17 -6.26
C ILE A 202 5.10 8.40 -6.86
N LEU A 203 6.43 8.45 -6.83
CA LEU A 203 7.21 9.55 -7.41
C LEU A 203 7.00 9.65 -8.92
N TRP A 204 6.99 8.52 -9.59
CA TRP A 204 6.74 8.45 -11.03
C TRP A 204 5.34 8.97 -11.38
N LEU A 205 4.29 8.60 -10.61
CA LEU A 205 2.93 9.12 -10.78
C LEU A 205 2.83 10.62 -10.51
N LEU A 206 3.59 11.16 -9.54
CA LEU A 206 3.62 12.60 -9.25
C LEU A 206 4.13 13.42 -10.43
N THR A 207 5.12 12.91 -11.15
CA THR A 207 5.84 13.65 -12.21
C THR A 207 5.34 13.36 -13.63
N ARG A 208 4.53 12.32 -13.82
CA ARG A 208 4.04 11.92 -15.14
C ARG A 208 2.70 12.58 -15.44
N ASP A 209 2.70 13.64 -16.24
CA ASP A 209 1.52 14.47 -16.50
C ASP A 209 0.34 13.73 -17.14
N GLN A 210 0.60 12.63 -17.87
CA GLN A 210 -0.41 11.85 -18.55
C GLN A 210 -1.04 10.77 -17.67
N ALA A 211 -0.40 10.40 -16.55
CA ALA A 211 -0.90 9.34 -15.65
C ALA A 211 -2.23 9.76 -14.99
N ARG A 212 -3.26 8.93 -15.11
CA ARG A 212 -4.60 9.15 -14.55
C ARG A 212 -5.27 7.83 -14.19
N GLY A 213 -6.22 7.88 -13.25
CA GLY A 213 -7.03 6.72 -12.88
C GLY A 213 -6.25 5.68 -12.07
N ALA A 214 -6.58 4.41 -12.23
CA ALA A 214 -6.07 3.33 -11.39
C ALA A 214 -4.72 2.76 -11.88
N TYR A 215 -3.83 2.49 -10.93
CA TYR A 215 -2.57 1.77 -11.12
C TYR A 215 -2.45 0.68 -10.07
N ASN A 216 -2.05 -0.51 -10.48
CA ASN A 216 -1.74 -1.61 -9.57
C ASN A 216 -0.32 -1.46 -9.02
N GLY A 217 -0.20 -1.17 -7.73
CA GLY A 217 1.05 -1.11 -6.99
C GLY A 217 1.50 -2.51 -6.60
N THR A 218 1.80 -3.35 -7.60
CA THR A 218 2.28 -4.72 -7.46
C THR A 218 3.49 -4.95 -8.35
N ALA A 219 4.39 -5.86 -7.96
CA ALA A 219 5.45 -6.32 -8.85
C ALA A 219 4.87 -7.24 -9.95
N PRO A 220 5.51 -7.32 -11.14
CA PRO A 220 5.03 -8.20 -12.22
C PRO A 220 5.12 -9.70 -11.90
N GLY A 221 5.97 -10.07 -10.93
CA GLY A 221 6.21 -11.45 -10.50
C GLY A 221 5.30 -11.91 -9.38
N THR A 222 3.97 -11.86 -9.54
CA THR A 222 3.03 -12.41 -8.55
C THR A 222 3.22 -13.92 -8.38
N VAL A 223 3.05 -14.42 -7.15
CA VAL A 223 3.27 -15.83 -6.79
C VAL A 223 2.14 -16.39 -5.94
N THR A 224 2.06 -17.71 -5.80
CA THR A 224 1.19 -18.32 -4.79
C THR A 224 1.80 -18.20 -3.40
N ASN A 225 0.98 -18.31 -2.36
CA ASN A 225 1.45 -18.30 -0.98
C ASN A 225 2.45 -19.44 -0.70
N ARG A 226 2.26 -20.60 -1.32
CA ARG A 226 3.20 -21.73 -1.23
C ARG A 226 4.57 -21.34 -1.81
N THR A 227 4.59 -20.79 -3.01
CA THR A 227 5.82 -20.31 -3.66
C THR A 227 6.48 -19.24 -2.80
N PHE A 228 5.71 -18.26 -2.29
CA PHE A 228 6.23 -17.23 -1.40
C PHE A 228 6.91 -17.83 -0.16
N ALA A 229 6.23 -18.78 0.51
CA ALA A 229 6.78 -19.43 1.71
C ALA A 229 8.05 -20.22 1.40
N THR A 230 8.08 -20.96 0.29
CA THR A 230 9.27 -21.71 -0.15
C THR A 230 10.45 -20.77 -0.42
N THR A 231 10.25 -19.74 -1.24
CA THR A 231 11.29 -18.75 -1.57
C THR A 231 11.81 -18.02 -0.34
N LEU A 232 10.92 -17.62 0.59
CA LEU A 232 11.34 -16.98 1.84
C LEU A 232 12.19 -17.94 2.70
N GLY A 233 11.81 -19.22 2.76
CA GLY A 233 12.60 -20.24 3.46
C GLY A 233 13.99 -20.44 2.82
N GLU A 234 14.06 -20.49 1.51
CA GLU A 234 15.32 -20.64 0.74
C GLU A 234 16.24 -19.44 1.00
N VAL A 235 15.74 -18.21 0.88
CA VAL A 235 16.52 -16.98 1.13
C VAL A 235 17.02 -16.90 2.58
N LEU A 236 16.25 -17.39 3.54
CA LEU A 236 16.63 -17.44 4.96
C LEU A 236 17.51 -18.66 5.32
N HIS A 237 17.72 -19.60 4.39
CA HIS A 237 18.34 -20.89 4.63
C HIS A 237 17.67 -21.66 5.78
N ARG A 238 16.34 -21.66 5.78
CA ARG A 238 15.49 -22.32 6.78
C ARG A 238 14.39 -23.14 6.11
N PRO A 239 14.00 -24.29 6.70
CA PRO A 239 12.85 -25.03 6.21
C PRO A 239 11.58 -24.20 6.32
N ALA A 240 10.70 -24.31 5.31
CA ALA A 240 9.41 -23.61 5.24
C ALA A 240 8.27 -24.61 4.97
N ARG A 241 8.16 -25.65 5.81
CA ARG A 241 7.26 -26.81 5.59
C ARG A 241 6.05 -26.86 6.51
N LEU A 242 6.02 -26.05 7.58
CA LEU A 242 4.95 -26.10 8.59
C LEU A 242 3.76 -25.26 8.13
N THR A 243 2.76 -25.94 7.59
CA THR A 243 1.52 -25.29 7.15
C THR A 243 0.72 -24.75 8.33
N THR A 244 0.33 -23.48 8.28
CA THR A 244 -0.64 -22.92 9.23
C THR A 244 -2.05 -23.31 8.78
N PRO A 245 -2.80 -24.12 9.55
CA PRO A 245 -4.11 -24.59 9.14
C PRO A 245 -5.14 -23.46 8.99
N ALA A 246 -5.98 -23.54 7.96
CA ALA A 246 -6.99 -22.51 7.68
C ALA A 246 -7.96 -22.30 8.86
N PHE A 247 -8.33 -23.37 9.58
CA PHE A 247 -9.24 -23.25 10.74
C PHE A 247 -8.62 -22.42 11.87
N ALA A 248 -7.31 -22.54 12.10
CA ALA A 248 -6.61 -21.75 13.12
C ALA A 248 -6.60 -20.27 12.78
N LEU A 249 -6.38 -19.94 11.49
CA LEU A 249 -6.45 -18.56 10.99
C LEU A 249 -7.88 -17.99 11.13
N LYS A 250 -8.92 -18.78 10.78
CA LYS A 250 -10.32 -18.38 10.94
C LYS A 250 -10.68 -18.13 12.41
N LEU A 251 -10.23 -19.00 13.31
CA LEU A 251 -10.48 -18.85 14.75
C LEU A 251 -9.77 -17.60 15.31
N GLY A 252 -8.52 -17.33 14.90
CA GLY A 252 -7.73 -16.19 15.38
C GLY A 252 -8.22 -14.86 14.82
N PHE A 253 -8.47 -14.78 13.51
CA PHE A 253 -8.68 -13.53 12.78
C PHE A 253 -10.14 -13.28 12.35
N GLY A 254 -11.04 -14.28 12.48
CA GLY A 254 -12.44 -14.14 12.05
C GLY A 254 -12.55 -13.81 10.56
N GLU A 255 -13.43 -12.85 10.21
CA GLU A 255 -13.66 -12.40 8.83
C GLU A 255 -12.36 -11.95 8.13
N MET A 256 -11.46 -11.28 8.86
CA MET A 256 -10.17 -10.81 8.34
C MET A 256 -9.27 -11.95 7.82
N SER A 257 -9.49 -13.20 8.25
CA SER A 257 -8.77 -14.37 7.73
C SER A 257 -8.91 -14.54 6.22
N GLY A 258 -9.97 -13.98 5.64
CA GLY A 258 -10.15 -13.91 4.18
C GLY A 258 -8.94 -13.29 3.48
N LEU A 259 -8.36 -12.22 4.02
CA LEU A 259 -7.16 -11.58 3.45
C LEU A 259 -5.92 -12.49 3.42
N LEU A 260 -5.89 -13.54 4.26
CA LEU A 260 -4.78 -14.49 4.34
C LEU A 260 -5.04 -15.78 3.54
N LEU A 261 -6.31 -16.17 3.42
CA LEU A 261 -6.73 -17.45 2.86
C LEU A 261 -7.25 -17.34 1.41
N THR A 262 -7.48 -16.13 0.94
CA THR A 262 -7.83 -15.85 -0.46
C THR A 262 -6.81 -14.89 -1.06
N GLY A 263 -6.85 -14.69 -2.36
CA GLY A 263 -5.91 -13.80 -3.02
C GLY A 263 -6.36 -13.42 -4.42
N GLN A 264 -5.53 -12.63 -5.08
CA GLN A 264 -5.75 -12.15 -6.43
C GLN A 264 -4.42 -12.17 -7.18
N ASN A 265 -4.44 -12.58 -8.45
CA ASN A 265 -3.29 -12.52 -9.35
C ASN A 265 -3.26 -11.15 -10.07
N VAL A 266 -2.83 -10.11 -9.35
CA VAL A 266 -2.89 -8.72 -9.85
C VAL A 266 -1.61 -8.35 -10.59
N GLN A 267 -1.76 -7.81 -11.79
CA GLN A 267 -0.67 -7.39 -12.67
C GLN A 267 -0.62 -5.87 -12.79
N PRO A 268 0.58 -5.23 -12.78
CA PRO A 268 0.74 -3.79 -12.93
C PRO A 268 0.72 -3.37 -14.42
N ALA A 269 -0.40 -3.65 -15.11
CA ALA A 269 -0.46 -3.54 -16.56
C ALA A 269 -0.28 -2.10 -17.05
N HIS A 270 -0.93 -1.12 -16.42
CA HIS A 270 -0.78 0.29 -16.78
C HIS A 270 0.66 0.78 -16.55
N ALA A 271 1.25 0.48 -15.41
CA ALA A 271 2.61 0.90 -15.10
C ALA A 271 3.62 0.33 -16.10
N LEU A 272 3.49 -0.96 -16.47
CA LEU A 272 4.35 -1.60 -17.47
C LEU A 272 4.15 -1.00 -18.87
N ALA A 273 2.90 -0.82 -19.29
CA ALA A 273 2.58 -0.26 -20.60
C ALA A 273 3.10 1.18 -20.76
N GLU A 274 3.14 1.93 -19.68
CA GLU A 274 3.63 3.30 -19.66
C GLU A 274 5.13 3.42 -19.34
N GLY A 275 5.85 2.31 -19.20
CA GLY A 275 7.31 2.27 -19.09
C GLY A 275 7.86 2.47 -17.67
N PHE A 276 7.09 2.16 -16.63
CA PHE A 276 7.64 2.07 -15.27
C PHE A 276 8.60 0.89 -15.16
N VAL A 277 9.80 1.13 -14.61
CA VAL A 277 10.83 0.10 -14.45
C VAL A 277 10.94 -0.29 -12.99
N PHE A 278 10.62 -1.56 -12.70
CA PHE A 278 10.77 -2.14 -11.37
C PHE A 278 12.24 -2.45 -11.08
N GLN A 279 12.72 -2.09 -9.89
CA GLN A 279 14.05 -2.48 -9.39
C GLN A 279 14.06 -3.94 -8.91
N TYR A 280 12.92 -4.39 -8.39
CA TYR A 280 12.74 -5.74 -7.83
C TYR A 280 11.55 -6.45 -8.51
N PRO A 281 11.69 -6.86 -9.78
CA PRO A 281 10.60 -7.52 -10.50
C PRO A 281 10.36 -8.96 -10.07
N SER A 282 11.34 -9.63 -9.44
CA SER A 282 11.24 -11.01 -8.96
C SER A 282 11.21 -11.10 -7.44
N LEU A 283 10.41 -12.04 -6.91
CA LEU A 283 10.27 -12.24 -5.46
C LEU A 283 11.60 -12.59 -4.80
N GLU A 284 12.38 -13.47 -5.41
CA GLU A 284 13.66 -13.91 -4.86
C GLU A 284 14.62 -12.72 -4.70
N GLY A 285 14.80 -11.92 -5.76
CA GLY A 285 15.65 -10.72 -5.71
C GLY A 285 15.18 -9.70 -4.68
N ALA A 286 13.86 -9.49 -4.55
CA ALA A 286 13.30 -8.61 -3.53
C ALA A 286 13.59 -9.12 -2.11
N LEU A 287 13.35 -10.41 -1.85
CA LEU A 287 13.60 -10.99 -0.53
C LEU A 287 15.08 -11.02 -0.18
N GLN A 288 15.97 -11.33 -1.14
CA GLN A 288 17.43 -11.28 -0.94
C GLN A 288 17.88 -9.87 -0.55
N ALA A 289 17.40 -8.84 -1.23
CA ALA A 289 17.72 -7.45 -0.93
C ALA A 289 17.24 -7.05 0.48
N ILE A 290 16.03 -7.47 0.88
CA ILE A 290 15.45 -7.13 2.18
C ILE A 290 16.14 -7.87 3.32
N VAL A 291 16.39 -9.18 3.16
CA VAL A 291 16.91 -10.03 4.25
C VAL A 291 18.43 -9.99 4.33
N GLY A 292 19.12 -9.84 3.21
CA GLY A 292 20.57 -9.76 3.11
C GLY A 292 21.15 -8.40 3.55
N ALA A 293 20.34 -7.36 3.70
CA ALA A 293 20.79 -6.08 4.19
C ALA A 293 21.22 -6.19 5.68
N PRO A 294 22.37 -5.62 6.10
CA PRO A 294 22.77 -5.59 7.51
C PRO A 294 21.71 -4.85 8.34
N ASP A 295 21.59 -5.24 9.62
CA ASP A 295 20.74 -4.52 10.57
C ASP A 295 21.26 -3.08 10.71
N ARG A 296 20.45 -2.09 10.35
CA ARG A 296 20.75 -0.66 10.45
C ARG A 296 20.43 -0.16 11.85
#